data_60cd33873f267f0d5805d6073c958cf2
#
_entry.id   60cd33873f267f0d5805d6073c958cf2
#
_cell.length_a   1.000
_cell.length_b   1.000
_cell.length_c   1.000
_cell.angle_alpha   90.00
_cell.angle_beta   90.00
_cell.angle_gamma   90.00
#
_symmetry.space_group_name_H-M   'P 1'
#
loop_
_entity.id
_entity.type
_entity.pdbx_description
1 polymer ?
#
loop_
_entity_poly.entity_id
_entity_poly.type
_entity_poly.pdbx_seq_one_letter_code
_entity_poly.pdbx_strand_id
1 'polypeptide(L)'
;RQMCIRDRYRLFKKINQSTEEFETKFWNSKSAETFYNNLPANVQDPMALIFKDAMQNLLKRRSRTDLNNRMTTMLETGIEKQISKITKGFTFLATVGSTAPFIGLFGTVWGIMNSFQSIAISRNTSLAIVAPGIAEALFATALGLLAAIPAVVAYNKFNNDSIKYSQKLENFSKRFLTII
;
A
#
# COMPACT_ATOMS: atom_id res chain seq x y z
N ARG A 1 -8.39 2.50 -12.93
CA ARG A 1 -6.93 2.50 -13.14
C ARG A 1 -6.36 1.29 -12.42
N GLN A 2 -5.83 0.36 -13.19
CA GLN A 2 -5.20 -0.86 -12.66
C GLN A 2 -4.05 -0.47 -11.73
N MET A 3 -4.07 -1.00 -10.52
CA MET A 3 -2.96 -0.83 -9.59
C MET A 3 -1.80 -1.72 -10.02
N CYS A 4 -0.92 -1.16 -10.85
CA CYS A 4 0.30 -1.85 -11.23
C CYS A 4 1.27 -1.82 -10.04
N ILE A 5 1.84 -2.99 -9.68
CA ILE A 5 2.90 -3.11 -8.66
C ILE A 5 4.02 -2.09 -8.92
N ARG A 6 4.37 -1.88 -10.20
CA ARG A 6 5.36 -0.89 -10.65
C ARG A 6 5.00 0.55 -10.27
N ASP A 7 3.70 0.91 -10.35
CA ASP A 7 3.27 2.27 -10.03
C ASP A 7 3.36 2.54 -8.52
N ARG A 8 3.08 1.53 -7.70
CA ARG A 8 3.25 1.61 -6.25
C ARG A 8 4.71 1.71 -5.84
N TYR A 9 5.58 0.94 -6.47
CA TYR A 9 7.01 1.04 -6.23
C TYR A 9 7.55 2.45 -6.55
N ARG A 10 7.14 3.00 -7.69
CA ARG A 10 7.51 4.38 -8.10
C ARG A 10 6.95 5.43 -7.13
N LEU A 11 5.72 5.24 -6.67
CA LEU A 11 5.08 6.12 -5.69
C LEU A 11 5.88 6.16 -4.39
N PHE A 12 6.22 5.01 -3.79
CA PHE A 12 7.00 4.96 -2.56
C PHE A 12 8.39 5.55 -2.73
N LYS A 13 9.07 5.29 -3.85
CA LYS A 13 10.36 5.90 -4.14
C LYS A 13 10.26 7.43 -4.21
N LYS A 14 9.26 7.95 -4.92
CA LYS A 14 9.03 9.39 -5.05
C LYS A 14 8.69 10.04 -3.70
N ILE A 15 7.79 9.43 -2.93
CA ILE A 15 7.39 9.95 -1.61
C ILE A 15 8.59 9.98 -0.67
N ASN A 16 9.36 8.91 -0.56
CA ASN A 16 10.53 8.88 0.31
C ASN A 16 11.54 9.96 -0.05
N GLN A 17 11.83 10.14 -1.34
CA GLN A 17 12.76 11.17 -1.79
C GLN A 17 12.23 12.58 -1.48
N SER A 18 10.97 12.87 -1.80
CA SER A 18 10.39 14.20 -1.54
C SER A 18 10.30 14.50 -0.05
N THR A 19 10.03 13.50 0.78
CA THR A 19 9.99 13.65 2.24
C THR A 19 11.38 13.90 2.83
N GLU A 20 12.42 13.24 2.33
CA GLU A 20 13.81 13.50 2.75
C GLU A 20 14.26 14.92 2.40
N GLU A 21 13.94 15.36 1.19
CA GLU A 21 14.23 16.74 0.76
C GLU A 21 13.49 17.76 1.63
N PHE A 22 12.21 17.49 1.94
CA PHE A 22 11.41 18.35 2.81
C PHE A 22 12.00 18.40 4.22
N GLU A 23 12.30 17.25 4.82
CA GLU A 23 12.83 17.16 6.17
C GLU A 23 14.18 17.89 6.28
N THR A 24 15.07 17.69 5.33
CA THR A 24 16.36 18.40 5.28
C THR A 24 16.18 19.91 5.19
N LYS A 25 15.31 20.39 4.32
CA LYS A 25 15.03 21.82 4.16
C LYS A 25 14.38 22.40 5.42
N PHE A 26 13.49 21.66 6.07
CA PHE A 26 12.82 22.10 7.28
C PHE A 26 13.80 22.28 8.44
N TRP A 27 14.66 21.27 8.70
CA TRP A 27 15.61 21.34 9.82
C TRP A 27 16.75 22.36 9.59
N ASN A 28 17.02 22.73 8.35
CA ASN A 28 17.98 23.79 8.01
C ASN A 28 17.36 25.19 8.03
N SER A 29 16.05 25.32 8.23
CA SER A 29 15.37 26.60 8.29
C SER A 29 15.51 27.25 9.70
N LYS A 30 15.51 28.57 9.73
CA LYS A 30 15.65 29.35 11.00
C LYS A 30 14.42 29.28 11.91
N SER A 31 13.23 29.13 11.33
CA SER A 31 11.96 28.98 12.08
C SER A 31 10.91 28.26 11.24
N ALA A 32 9.97 27.58 11.92
CA ALA A 32 8.85 26.89 11.30
C ALA A 32 7.94 27.86 10.51
N GLU A 33 7.75 29.08 11.01
CA GLU A 33 6.92 30.11 10.38
C GLU A 33 7.55 30.64 9.08
N THR A 34 8.84 30.94 9.09
CA THR A 34 9.56 31.35 7.88
C THR A 34 9.54 30.26 6.83
N PHE A 35 9.71 29.02 7.24
CA PHE A 35 9.63 27.88 6.34
C PHE A 35 8.25 27.69 5.72
N TYR A 36 7.20 27.84 6.54
CA TYR A 36 5.81 27.77 6.09
C TYR A 36 5.49 28.82 5.02
N ASN A 37 5.92 30.07 5.22
CA ASN A 37 5.67 31.17 4.29
C ASN A 37 6.39 30.97 2.94
N ASN A 38 7.50 30.23 2.93
CA ASN A 38 8.27 29.91 1.72
C ASN A 38 7.83 28.60 1.04
N LEU A 39 6.83 27.90 1.59
CA LEU A 39 6.36 26.64 1.01
C LEU A 39 5.52 26.91 -0.27
N PRO A 40 5.73 26.12 -1.32
CA PRO A 40 4.92 26.21 -2.53
C PRO A 40 3.43 25.98 -2.24
N ALA A 41 2.56 26.70 -2.93
CA ALA A 41 1.11 26.56 -2.76
C ALA A 41 0.62 25.13 -3.06
N ASN A 42 1.21 24.45 -4.03
CA ASN A 42 0.83 23.11 -4.48
C ASN A 42 1.84 22.04 -4.04
N VAL A 43 1.87 21.76 -2.72
CA VAL A 43 2.71 20.71 -2.16
C VAL A 43 2.03 19.36 -2.30
N GLN A 44 2.74 18.35 -2.81
CA GLN A 44 2.24 16.98 -2.97
C GLN A 44 2.84 16.00 -1.94
N ASP A 45 3.91 16.39 -1.26
CA ASP A 45 4.56 15.55 -0.25
C ASP A 45 3.66 15.39 0.99
N PRO A 46 3.42 14.15 1.47
CA PRO A 46 2.55 13.91 2.62
C PRO A 46 3.02 14.60 3.91
N MET A 47 4.33 14.62 4.18
CA MET A 47 4.90 15.29 5.37
C MET A 47 4.68 16.80 5.30
N ALA A 48 4.92 17.39 4.14
CA ALA A 48 4.70 18.82 3.91
C ALA A 48 3.21 19.21 4.01
N LEU A 49 2.29 18.34 3.59
CA LEU A 49 0.85 18.55 3.76
C LEU A 49 0.45 18.54 5.23
N ILE A 50 0.95 17.59 6.03
CA ILE A 50 0.70 17.51 7.46
C ILE A 50 1.24 18.76 8.16
N PHE A 51 2.47 19.16 7.85
CA PHE A 51 3.08 20.39 8.36
C PHE A 51 2.27 21.64 8.00
N LYS A 52 1.84 21.75 6.74
CA LYS A 52 1.03 22.88 6.26
C LYS A 52 -0.29 22.99 7.00
N ASP A 53 -1.00 21.88 7.16
CA ASP A 53 -2.28 21.83 7.89
C ASP A 53 -2.08 22.20 9.37
N ALA A 54 -1.02 21.71 10.00
CA ALA A 54 -0.66 22.04 11.38
C ALA A 54 -0.37 23.55 11.54
N MET A 55 0.47 24.12 10.69
CA MET A 55 0.83 25.54 10.74
C MET A 55 -0.37 26.46 10.46
N GLN A 56 -1.24 26.11 9.50
CA GLN A 56 -2.46 26.89 9.25
C GLN A 56 -3.36 27.00 10.47
N ASN A 57 -3.47 25.90 11.24
CA ASN A 57 -4.27 25.89 12.45
C ASN A 57 -3.60 26.63 13.61
N LEU A 58 -2.28 26.57 13.69
CA LEU A 58 -1.49 27.29 14.69
C LEU A 58 -1.62 28.80 14.49
N LEU A 59 -1.51 29.30 13.27
CA LEU A 59 -1.59 30.71 12.94
C LEU A 59 -3.02 31.29 13.05
N LYS A 60 -4.05 30.49 12.86
CA LYS A 60 -5.46 30.93 12.94
C LYS A 60 -5.98 31.17 14.35
N ARG A 61 -5.27 30.75 15.42
CA ARG A 61 -5.80 30.74 16.77
C ARG A 61 -4.93 31.52 17.77
N ARG A 62 -5.60 32.41 18.53
CA ARG A 62 -5.02 33.27 19.57
C ARG A 62 -5.02 32.68 21.01
N SER A 63 -5.62 31.51 21.25
CA SER A 63 -5.75 30.97 22.62
C SER A 63 -4.76 29.83 22.87
N ARG A 64 -3.94 29.97 23.90
CA ARG A 64 -2.86 29.06 24.30
C ARG A 64 -3.29 27.85 25.13
N THR A 65 -4.49 27.86 25.70
CA THR A 65 -4.98 26.76 26.54
C THR A 65 -5.39 25.61 25.67
N ASP A 66 -4.80 24.46 25.83
CA ASP A 66 -5.08 23.20 25.10
C ASP A 66 -4.43 23.01 23.69
N LEU A 67 -3.42 23.83 23.36
CA LEU A 67 -2.77 23.77 22.05
C LEU A 67 -2.08 22.40 21.79
N ASN A 68 -1.37 21.87 22.79
CA ASN A 68 -0.59 20.64 22.62
C ASN A 68 -1.46 19.42 22.29
N ASN A 69 -2.53 19.18 23.03
CA ASN A 69 -3.40 18.03 22.81
C ASN A 69 -4.10 18.09 21.45
N ARG A 70 -4.56 19.27 21.08
CA ARG A 70 -5.24 19.49 19.79
C ARG A 70 -4.28 19.38 18.62
N MET A 71 -3.07 19.91 18.75
CA MET A 71 -2.04 19.80 17.71
C MET A 71 -1.62 18.34 17.51
N THR A 72 -1.44 17.60 18.60
CA THR A 72 -1.16 16.15 18.54
C THR A 72 -2.25 15.41 17.79
N THR A 73 -3.52 15.59 18.15
CA THR A 73 -4.65 14.95 17.46
C THR A 73 -4.72 15.33 15.98
N MET A 74 -4.43 16.58 15.64
CA MET A 74 -4.42 17.02 14.24
C MET A 74 -3.30 16.39 13.43
N LEU A 75 -2.11 16.30 14.00
CA LEU A 75 -0.96 15.64 13.36
C LEU A 75 -1.25 14.16 13.16
N GLU A 76 -1.77 13.47 14.18
CA GLU A 76 -2.17 12.06 14.12
C GLU A 76 -3.22 11.83 13.03
N THR A 77 -4.31 12.60 13.03
CA THR A 77 -5.36 12.53 12.00
C THR A 77 -4.80 12.82 10.60
N GLY A 78 -3.87 13.79 10.51
CA GLY A 78 -3.17 14.09 9.27
C GLY A 78 -2.35 12.91 8.75
N ILE A 79 -1.61 12.23 9.64
CA ILE A 79 -0.83 11.04 9.33
C ILE A 79 -1.74 9.92 8.85
N GLU A 80 -2.78 9.58 9.60
CA GLU A 80 -3.75 8.54 9.23
C GLU A 80 -4.35 8.79 7.84
N LYS A 81 -4.74 10.03 7.57
CA LYS A 81 -5.29 10.43 6.26
C LYS A 81 -4.30 10.22 5.11
N GLN A 82 -3.02 10.54 5.31
CA GLN A 82 -2.01 10.33 4.28
C GLN A 82 -1.68 8.84 4.11
N ILE A 83 -1.52 8.10 5.19
CA ILE A 83 -1.27 6.65 5.15
C ILE A 83 -2.43 5.92 4.49
N SER A 84 -3.69 6.25 4.82
CA SER A 84 -4.88 5.69 4.17
C SER A 84 -4.88 5.89 2.64
N LYS A 85 -4.43 7.05 2.15
CA LYS A 85 -4.29 7.30 0.71
C LYS A 85 -3.19 6.43 0.08
N ILE A 86 -2.06 6.26 0.77
CA ILE A 86 -0.93 5.48 0.29
C ILE A 86 -1.26 3.99 0.26
N THR A 87 -1.95 3.47 1.28
CA THR A 87 -2.29 2.05 1.41
C THR A 87 -3.53 1.65 0.60
N LYS A 88 -4.21 2.62 -0.01
CA LYS A 88 -5.39 2.35 -0.83
C LYS A 88 -5.08 1.29 -1.89
N GLY A 89 -5.79 0.15 -1.79
CA GLY A 89 -5.69 -0.97 -2.71
C GLY A 89 -4.66 -2.05 -2.34
N PHE A 90 -3.99 -1.96 -1.21
CA PHE A 90 -3.21 -3.09 -0.70
C PHE A 90 -4.11 -4.31 -0.45
N THR A 91 -5.35 -4.07 -0.03
CA THR A 91 -6.37 -5.11 0.16
C THR A 91 -6.57 -5.94 -1.11
N PHE A 92 -6.54 -5.32 -2.30
CA PHE A 92 -6.64 -6.07 -3.56
C PHE A 92 -5.47 -7.05 -3.75
N LEU A 93 -4.24 -6.62 -3.48
CA LEU A 93 -3.06 -7.51 -3.56
C LEU A 93 -3.15 -8.65 -2.53
N ALA A 94 -3.59 -8.33 -1.31
CA ALA A 94 -3.81 -9.35 -0.28
C ALA A 94 -4.88 -10.36 -0.71
N THR A 95 -6.00 -9.89 -1.25
CA THR A 95 -7.09 -10.75 -1.74
C THR A 95 -6.61 -11.66 -2.88
N VAL A 96 -5.94 -11.10 -3.91
CA VAL A 96 -5.40 -11.93 -5.01
C VAL A 96 -4.40 -12.94 -4.48
N GLY A 97 -3.49 -12.51 -3.59
CA GLY A 97 -2.49 -13.42 -2.99
C GLY A 97 -3.10 -14.58 -2.22
N SER A 98 -4.20 -14.33 -1.49
CA SER A 98 -4.87 -15.35 -0.68
C SER A 98 -5.86 -16.20 -1.47
N THR A 99 -6.55 -15.67 -2.49
CA THR A 99 -7.62 -16.38 -3.19
C THR A 99 -7.19 -17.06 -4.47
N ALA A 100 -6.20 -16.52 -5.20
CA ALA A 100 -5.78 -17.07 -6.48
C ALA A 100 -5.29 -18.55 -6.42
N PRO A 101 -4.56 -19.00 -5.36
CA PRO A 101 -4.21 -20.42 -5.22
C PRO A 101 -5.44 -21.32 -5.12
N PHE A 102 -6.48 -20.89 -4.40
CA PHE A 102 -7.71 -21.67 -4.27
C PHE A 102 -8.51 -21.70 -5.57
N ILE A 103 -8.48 -20.64 -6.36
CA ILE A 103 -9.08 -20.62 -7.70
C ILE A 103 -8.35 -21.61 -8.60
N GLY A 104 -7.00 -21.65 -8.53
CA GLY A 104 -6.20 -22.64 -9.24
C GLY A 104 -6.51 -24.08 -8.79
N LEU A 105 -6.61 -24.31 -7.49
CA LEU A 105 -6.98 -25.61 -6.92
C LEU A 105 -8.39 -26.05 -7.38
N PHE A 106 -9.34 -25.13 -7.37
CA PHE A 106 -10.68 -25.40 -7.89
C PHE A 106 -10.63 -25.85 -9.36
N GLY A 107 -9.81 -25.18 -10.18
CA GLY A 107 -9.57 -25.60 -11.58
C GLY A 107 -9.02 -27.01 -11.70
N THR A 108 -8.12 -27.41 -10.79
CA THR A 108 -7.59 -28.79 -10.77
C THR A 108 -8.68 -29.81 -10.47
N VAL A 109 -9.44 -29.57 -9.41
CA VAL A 109 -10.54 -30.48 -9.01
C VAL A 109 -11.56 -30.62 -10.13
N TRP A 110 -11.95 -29.51 -10.74
CA TRP A 110 -12.90 -29.49 -11.85
C TRP A 110 -12.38 -30.24 -13.08
N GLY A 111 -11.14 -30.00 -13.49
CA GLY A 111 -10.53 -30.66 -14.65
C GLY A 111 -10.35 -32.18 -14.47
N ILE A 112 -9.92 -32.61 -13.26
CA ILE A 112 -9.82 -34.04 -12.93
C ILE A 112 -11.21 -34.70 -12.93
N MET A 113 -12.22 -34.04 -12.38
CA MET A 113 -13.59 -34.54 -12.42
C MET A 113 -14.08 -34.76 -13.85
N ASN A 114 -13.86 -33.78 -14.73
CA ASN A 114 -14.22 -33.91 -16.15
C ASN A 114 -13.46 -35.04 -16.84
N SER A 115 -12.18 -35.27 -16.49
CA SER A 115 -11.39 -36.35 -17.03
C SER A 115 -11.96 -37.74 -16.65
N PHE A 116 -12.40 -37.90 -15.38
CA PHE A 116 -13.08 -39.12 -14.95
C PHE A 116 -14.44 -39.31 -15.60
N GLN A 117 -15.21 -38.25 -15.82
CA GLN A 117 -16.46 -38.36 -16.59
C GLN A 117 -16.23 -38.84 -18.03
N SER A 118 -15.14 -38.38 -18.67
CA SER A 118 -14.77 -38.84 -20.01
C SER A 118 -14.48 -40.37 -20.06
N ILE A 119 -13.84 -40.92 -19.01
CA ILE A 119 -13.65 -42.37 -18.88
C ILE A 119 -15.01 -43.09 -18.80
N ALA A 120 -15.90 -42.58 -17.97
CA ALA A 120 -17.21 -43.21 -17.76
C ALA A 120 -18.05 -43.24 -19.04
N ILE A 121 -18.00 -42.17 -19.84
CA ILE A 121 -18.72 -42.07 -21.11
C ILE A 121 -18.08 -42.96 -22.20
N SER A 122 -16.76 -42.89 -22.33
CA SER A 122 -16.03 -43.65 -23.38
C SER A 122 -15.85 -45.14 -23.06
N ARG A 123 -16.07 -45.55 -21.81
CA ARG A 123 -15.76 -46.89 -21.27
C ARG A 123 -14.33 -47.33 -21.58
N ASN A 124 -13.44 -46.40 -21.74
CA ASN A 124 -12.05 -46.64 -22.08
C ASN A 124 -11.13 -45.97 -21.05
N THR A 125 -10.35 -46.77 -20.36
CA THR A 125 -9.41 -46.35 -19.31
C THR A 125 -8.02 -45.96 -19.85
N SER A 126 -7.90 -45.77 -21.17
CA SER A 126 -6.61 -45.39 -21.78
C SER A 126 -6.16 -44.02 -21.23
N LEU A 127 -4.90 -43.96 -20.80
CA LEU A 127 -4.26 -42.74 -20.33
C LEU A 127 -4.29 -41.62 -21.38
N ALA A 128 -4.28 -41.98 -22.66
CA ALA A 128 -4.34 -41.03 -23.77
C ALA A 128 -5.63 -40.17 -23.77
N ILE A 129 -6.72 -40.69 -23.22
CA ILE A 129 -8.01 -39.96 -23.13
C ILE A 129 -8.00 -38.94 -22.01
N VAL A 130 -7.37 -39.22 -20.88
CA VAL A 130 -7.44 -38.40 -19.69
C VAL A 130 -6.24 -37.46 -19.48
N ALA A 131 -5.10 -37.82 -20.09
CA ALA A 131 -3.86 -37.04 -19.93
C ALA A 131 -4.01 -35.53 -20.30
N PRO A 132 -4.70 -35.19 -21.42
CA PRO A 132 -4.89 -33.77 -21.75
C PRO A 132 -5.69 -33.02 -20.70
N GLY A 133 -6.80 -33.58 -20.20
CA GLY A 133 -7.64 -32.94 -19.18
C GLY A 133 -6.94 -32.79 -17.81
N ILE A 134 -6.10 -33.80 -17.45
CA ILE A 134 -5.27 -33.69 -16.24
C ILE A 134 -4.20 -32.62 -16.43
N ALA A 135 -3.57 -32.52 -17.59
CA ALA A 135 -2.57 -31.50 -17.89
C ALA A 135 -3.18 -30.07 -17.79
N GLU A 136 -4.37 -29.86 -18.37
CA GLU A 136 -5.10 -28.59 -18.27
C GLU A 136 -5.48 -28.26 -16.82
N ALA A 137 -5.89 -29.25 -16.04
CA ALA A 137 -6.19 -29.09 -14.64
C ALA A 137 -4.96 -28.61 -13.85
N LEU A 138 -3.82 -29.25 -14.01
CA LEU A 138 -2.56 -28.85 -13.37
C LEU A 138 -2.11 -27.46 -13.80
N PHE A 139 -2.31 -27.12 -15.07
CA PHE A 139 -2.02 -25.78 -15.60
C PHE A 139 -2.85 -24.69 -14.92
N ALA A 140 -4.12 -24.95 -14.60
CA ALA A 140 -4.97 -24.03 -13.86
C ALA A 140 -4.37 -23.69 -12.47
N THR A 141 -3.84 -24.68 -11.76
CA THR A 141 -3.14 -24.45 -10.49
C THR A 141 -1.87 -23.62 -10.67
N ALA A 142 -1.09 -23.92 -11.71
CA ALA A 142 0.11 -23.13 -12.02
C ALA A 142 -0.22 -21.64 -12.27
N LEU A 143 -1.30 -21.35 -12.99
CA LEU A 143 -1.78 -19.98 -13.21
C LEU A 143 -2.22 -19.30 -11.91
N GLY A 144 -2.92 -20.02 -11.03
CA GLY A 144 -3.29 -19.52 -9.71
C GLY A 144 -2.08 -19.10 -8.87
N LEU A 145 -1.04 -19.93 -8.85
CA LEU A 145 0.21 -19.64 -8.15
C LEU A 145 0.99 -18.51 -8.83
N LEU A 146 1.02 -18.47 -10.16
CA LEU A 146 1.67 -17.40 -10.91
C LEU A 146 1.08 -16.01 -10.61
N ALA A 147 -0.22 -15.95 -10.37
CA ALA A 147 -0.89 -14.71 -9.95
C ALA A 147 -0.67 -14.39 -8.47
N ALA A 148 -0.71 -15.40 -7.60
CA ALA A 148 -0.64 -15.24 -6.15
C ALA A 148 0.75 -14.79 -5.67
N ILE A 149 1.81 -15.42 -6.17
CA ILE A 149 3.18 -15.18 -5.66
C ILE A 149 3.60 -13.72 -5.80
N PRO A 150 3.50 -13.07 -6.98
CA PRO A 150 3.83 -11.65 -7.10
C PRO A 150 2.94 -10.75 -6.25
N ALA A 151 1.66 -11.10 -6.10
CA ALA A 151 0.72 -10.32 -5.32
C ALA A 151 1.08 -10.32 -3.82
N VAL A 152 1.42 -11.49 -3.25
CA VAL A 152 1.85 -11.62 -1.85
C VAL A 152 3.16 -10.89 -1.61
N VAL A 153 4.15 -11.09 -2.49
CA VAL A 153 5.45 -10.42 -2.37
C VAL A 153 5.30 -8.89 -2.40
N ALA A 154 4.50 -8.39 -3.34
CA ALA A 154 4.24 -6.96 -3.47
C ALA A 154 3.47 -6.40 -2.27
N TYR A 155 2.43 -7.12 -1.79
CA TYR A 155 1.68 -6.73 -0.61
C TYR A 155 2.59 -6.61 0.62
N ASN A 156 3.38 -7.62 0.92
CA ASN A 156 4.28 -7.63 2.07
C ASN A 156 5.31 -6.49 2.00
N LYS A 157 5.88 -6.26 0.83
CA LYS A 157 6.82 -5.17 0.59
C LYS A 157 6.18 -3.81 0.85
N PHE A 158 5.04 -3.52 0.22
CA PHE A 158 4.39 -2.21 0.33
C PHE A 158 3.79 -1.98 1.72
N ASN A 159 3.27 -3.02 2.36
CA ASN A 159 2.79 -2.93 3.73
C ASN A 159 3.92 -2.54 4.69
N ASN A 160 5.08 -3.20 4.58
CA ASN A 160 6.25 -2.88 5.40
C ASN A 160 6.78 -1.45 5.10
N ASP A 161 6.82 -1.04 3.83
CA ASP A 161 7.23 0.30 3.44
C ASP A 161 6.25 1.37 3.98
N SER A 162 4.95 1.09 4.02
CA SER A 162 3.95 2.00 4.59
C SER A 162 4.07 2.16 6.10
N ILE A 163 4.38 1.07 6.82
CA ILE A 163 4.63 1.12 8.27
C ILE A 163 5.86 1.97 8.58
N LYS A 164 6.97 1.73 7.87
CA LYS A 164 8.19 2.54 8.02
C LYS A 164 7.95 4.02 7.72
N TYR A 165 7.15 4.29 6.71
CA TYR A 165 6.81 5.65 6.34
C TYR A 165 5.91 6.32 7.39
N SER A 166 4.93 5.59 7.97
CA SER A 166 4.12 6.08 9.10
C SER A 166 5.00 6.47 10.28
N GLN A 167 5.94 5.61 10.67
CA GLN A 167 6.90 5.89 11.75
C GLN A 167 7.74 7.13 11.46
N LYS A 168 8.14 7.35 10.20
CA LYS A 168 8.88 8.55 9.80
C LYS A 168 8.04 9.82 10.00
N LEU A 169 6.75 9.79 9.61
CA LEU A 169 5.83 10.91 9.82
C LEU A 169 5.57 11.17 11.31
N GLU A 170 5.38 10.12 12.11
CA GLU A 170 5.20 10.22 13.56
C GLU A 170 6.42 10.84 14.24
N ASN A 171 7.62 10.38 13.88
CA ASN A 171 8.87 10.92 14.42
C ASN A 171 9.04 12.40 14.07
N PHE A 172 8.74 12.79 12.83
CA PHE A 172 8.73 14.20 12.45
C PHE A 172 7.72 14.98 13.28
N SER A 173 6.49 14.49 13.44
CA SER A 173 5.43 15.15 14.22
C SER A 173 5.83 15.34 15.69
N LYS A 174 6.41 14.33 16.33
CA LYS A 174 6.91 14.41 17.70
C LYS A 174 7.99 15.48 17.85
N ARG A 175 8.98 15.48 16.95
CA ARG A 175 10.05 16.49 16.94
C ARG A 175 9.50 17.89 16.65
N PHE A 176 8.53 18.02 15.75
CA PHE A 176 7.88 19.28 15.45
C PHE A 176 7.16 19.86 16.67
N LEU A 177 6.45 19.01 17.44
CA LEU A 177 5.79 19.44 18.68
C LEU A 177 6.73 19.95 19.78
N THR A 178 8.01 19.55 19.76
CA THR A 178 8.99 20.03 20.76
C THR A 178 9.53 21.43 20.47
N ILE A 179 9.32 21.95 19.26
CA ILE A 179 9.83 23.26 18.83
C ILE A 179 8.75 24.35 18.73
N ILE A 180 7.47 23.98 18.98
CA ILE A 180 6.33 24.90 19.00
C ILE A 180 5.94 25.19 20.44
#